data_fcc85b4eaa421cbe3fa0657b4e496598
#
_entry.id   fcc85b4eaa421cbe3fa0657b4e496598
#
_cell.length_a   1.000
_cell.length_b   1.000
_cell.length_c   1.000
_cell.angle_alpha   90.00
_cell.angle_beta   90.00
_cell.angle_gamma   90.00
#
_symmetry.space_group_name_H-M   'P 1'
#
loop_
_entity.id
_entity.type
_entity.pdbx_description
1 polymer ?
#
loop_
_entity_poly.entity_id
_entity_poly.type
_entity_poly.pdbx_seq_one_letter_code
_entity_poly.pdbx_strand_id
1 'polypeptide(L)'
;MAAKKSKTPAVRYLRYNLTNSATPGTETSHYIDLARDLSALNRRLYRQGRDYHVKRVSIVSSNTIAGVVLNPDVTVGTQNAGRVTIGTIPDSWMARNAWNRGFNIWNKMNKMATANIKSDIKGTWSDFKVYLSLDSRSATLLNPLDNGGNAVRPGMWVYSQLVTPDGTTSADTFDLHMLGNHSGSAGSWNSVGLIRSYGESRATVQSADPNVPTTVSDDPIMNVFDDGTQIDEIIEDLEGQNDFPPYDVDEYPGDDTNMPKPLVVQQTTLGADGRATVGSFTAMCGLLEIETTSPIGNDVYSVLVELAPGSYRGIAADVIA
;
A
#
# COMPACT_ATOMS: atom_id res chain seq x y z
N MET A 1 13.70 -11.94 -41.42
CA MET A 1 14.09 -11.94 -40.00
C MET A 1 13.66 -10.62 -39.38
N ALA A 2 12.72 -10.66 -38.46
CA ALA A 2 12.29 -9.43 -37.75
C ALA A 2 13.45 -8.98 -36.84
N ALA A 3 13.93 -7.77 -37.02
CA ALA A 3 14.97 -7.18 -36.17
C ALA A 3 14.53 -7.20 -34.70
N LYS A 4 15.28 -7.91 -33.87
CA LYS A 4 15.05 -8.00 -32.43
C LYS A 4 15.18 -6.57 -31.87
N LYS A 5 14.07 -5.90 -31.57
CA LYS A 5 14.10 -4.56 -30.97
C LYS A 5 14.94 -4.63 -29.71
N SER A 6 16.05 -3.90 -29.69
CA SER A 6 16.85 -3.70 -28.48
C SER A 6 15.96 -3.12 -27.39
N LYS A 7 15.74 -3.87 -26.31
CA LYS A 7 15.01 -3.37 -25.15
C LYS A 7 15.94 -2.50 -24.33
N THR A 8 15.62 -1.24 -24.17
CA THR A 8 16.34 -0.36 -23.22
C THR A 8 16.22 -0.98 -21.84
N PRO A 9 17.31 -1.23 -21.13
CA PRO A 9 17.25 -1.74 -19.76
C PRO A 9 16.44 -0.80 -18.88
N ALA A 10 15.60 -1.35 -18.01
CA ALA A 10 14.92 -0.57 -17.00
C ALA A 10 15.89 -0.20 -15.87
N VAL A 11 15.80 1.02 -15.37
CA VAL A 11 16.42 1.39 -14.10
C VAL A 11 15.68 0.65 -12.98
N ARG A 12 16.42 -0.20 -12.24
CA ARG A 12 15.90 -1.07 -11.18
C ARG A 12 16.47 -0.74 -9.81
N TYR A 13 17.30 0.26 -9.75
CA TYR A 13 17.97 0.72 -8.54
C TYR A 13 17.40 2.09 -8.16
N LEU A 14 16.72 2.15 -7.04
CA LEU A 14 16.14 3.37 -6.51
C LEU A 14 16.96 3.82 -5.30
N ARG A 15 17.49 5.03 -5.36
CA ARG A 15 18.30 5.61 -4.29
C ARG A 15 17.50 6.67 -3.57
N TYR A 16 17.58 6.67 -2.25
CA TYR A 16 16.94 7.65 -1.39
C TYR A 16 17.89 8.11 -0.29
N ASN A 17 17.70 9.32 0.20
CA ASN A 17 18.28 9.78 1.46
C ASN A 17 17.15 9.99 2.46
N LEU A 18 17.31 9.42 3.64
CA LEU A 18 16.42 9.58 4.79
C LEU A 18 17.16 10.40 5.83
N THR A 19 16.44 11.27 6.52
CA THR A 19 16.98 12.02 7.67
C THR A 19 16.18 11.65 8.91
N ASN A 20 16.86 11.15 9.91
CA ASN A 20 16.26 10.83 11.20
C ASN A 20 15.85 12.09 11.96
N SER A 21 15.01 11.93 12.96
CA SER A 21 14.64 13.00 13.88
C SER A 21 15.85 13.74 14.44
N ALA A 22 15.67 15.03 14.72
CA ALA A 22 16.68 15.81 15.44
C ALA A 22 16.91 15.30 16.87
N THR A 23 15.89 14.66 17.46
CA THR A 23 15.99 14.04 18.77
C THR A 23 16.51 12.62 18.65
N PRO A 24 17.68 12.29 19.24
CA PRO A 24 18.22 10.94 19.24
C PRO A 24 17.25 9.92 19.82
N GLY A 25 17.18 8.74 19.23
CA GLY A 25 16.32 7.65 19.69
C GLY A 25 14.85 7.77 19.30
N THR A 26 14.46 8.84 18.62
CA THR A 26 13.07 9.01 18.13
C THR A 26 12.89 8.29 16.80
N GLU A 27 11.82 7.53 16.68
CA GLU A 27 11.42 6.87 15.44
C GLU A 27 10.98 7.89 14.39
N THR A 28 11.35 7.63 13.15
CA THR A 28 11.00 8.47 12.01
C THR A 28 10.57 7.59 10.85
N SER A 29 9.34 7.76 10.40
CA SER A 29 8.76 7.01 9.28
C SER A 29 8.96 7.77 7.97
N HIS A 30 9.35 7.03 6.95
CA HIS A 30 9.53 7.50 5.58
C HIS A 30 8.77 6.60 4.62
N TYR A 31 8.06 7.19 3.66
CA TYR A 31 7.18 6.46 2.75
C TYR A 31 7.70 6.53 1.31
N ILE A 32 7.61 5.40 0.61
CA ILE A 32 8.06 5.21 -0.76
C ILE A 32 6.93 4.56 -1.57
N ASP A 33 6.71 5.05 -2.78
CA ASP A 33 5.87 4.42 -3.80
C ASP A 33 6.77 4.00 -4.98
N LEU A 34 7.10 2.72 -5.04
CA LEU A 34 7.99 2.15 -6.07
C LEU A 34 7.41 2.33 -7.48
N ALA A 35 6.09 2.23 -7.65
CA ALA A 35 5.45 2.40 -8.95
C ALA A 35 5.61 3.84 -9.45
N ARG A 36 5.42 4.82 -8.58
CA ARG A 36 5.65 6.24 -8.84
C ARG A 36 7.10 6.51 -9.24
N ASP A 37 8.02 6.02 -8.44
CA ASP A 37 9.44 6.34 -8.56
C ASP A 37 10.07 5.66 -9.78
N LEU A 38 9.67 4.42 -10.07
CA LEU A 38 10.03 3.74 -11.31
C LEU A 38 9.48 4.45 -12.54
N SER A 39 8.26 4.99 -12.43
CA SER A 39 7.64 5.73 -13.53
C SER A 39 8.41 7.02 -13.81
N ALA A 40 8.84 7.72 -12.76
CA ALA A 40 9.62 8.94 -12.87
C ALA A 40 11.00 8.71 -13.50
N LEU A 41 11.73 7.70 -13.01
CA LEU A 41 13.09 7.39 -13.49
C LEU A 41 13.11 6.79 -14.88
N ASN A 42 12.19 5.89 -15.18
CA ASN A 42 12.14 5.20 -16.47
C ASN A 42 11.31 5.95 -17.53
N ARG A 43 10.61 7.02 -17.15
CA ARG A 43 9.67 7.75 -18.00
C ARG A 43 8.66 6.87 -18.69
N ARG A 44 8.13 5.91 -17.94
CA ARG A 44 7.13 4.93 -18.37
C ARG A 44 6.17 4.70 -17.22
N LEU A 45 4.87 4.55 -17.48
CA LEU A 45 3.92 4.26 -16.43
C LEU A 45 4.13 2.85 -15.87
N TYR A 46 4.62 2.75 -14.65
CA TYR A 46 4.54 1.54 -13.84
C TYR A 46 3.27 1.63 -13.00
N ARG A 47 2.43 0.59 -13.06
CA ARG A 47 1.11 0.58 -12.41
C ARG A 47 1.24 0.12 -10.97
N GLN A 48 0.51 0.77 -10.08
CA GLN A 48 0.50 0.41 -8.66
C GLN A 48 -0.19 -0.94 -8.39
N GLY A 49 -1.16 -1.36 -9.21
CA GLY A 49 -1.85 -2.64 -9.08
C GLY A 49 -0.99 -3.87 -9.37
N ARG A 50 0.20 -3.94 -8.75
CA ARG A 50 1.15 -5.04 -8.89
C ARG A 50 1.92 -5.30 -7.60
N ASP A 51 2.33 -6.54 -7.46
CA ASP A 51 3.25 -7.01 -6.42
C ASP A 51 4.68 -6.86 -6.90
N TYR A 52 5.40 -5.85 -6.39
CA TYR A 52 6.77 -5.57 -6.79
C TYR A 52 7.76 -6.42 -5.99
N HIS A 53 8.60 -7.18 -6.68
CA HIS A 53 9.62 -8.01 -6.04
C HIS A 53 10.89 -7.19 -5.78
N VAL A 54 11.09 -6.83 -4.53
CA VAL A 54 12.32 -6.21 -4.04
C VAL A 54 13.34 -7.31 -3.83
N LYS A 55 14.51 -7.20 -4.47
CA LYS A 55 15.59 -8.17 -4.34
C LYS A 55 16.40 -7.94 -3.08
N ARG A 56 16.64 -6.65 -2.76
CA ARG A 56 17.45 -6.25 -1.63
C ARG A 56 17.25 -4.77 -1.33
N VAL A 57 17.35 -4.41 -0.06
CA VAL A 57 17.51 -3.03 0.38
C VAL A 57 18.85 -2.90 1.10
N SER A 58 19.71 -2.01 0.63
CA SER A 58 21.00 -1.70 1.27
C SER A 58 20.93 -0.32 1.89
N ILE A 59 21.37 -0.20 3.13
CA ILE A 59 21.29 1.01 3.94
C ILE A 59 22.69 1.33 4.42
N VAL A 60 23.05 2.61 4.33
CA VAL A 60 24.36 3.10 4.76
C VAL A 60 24.18 4.41 5.50
N SER A 61 24.75 4.52 6.71
CA SER A 61 24.97 5.79 7.38
C SER A 61 26.44 6.19 7.27
N SER A 62 26.70 7.47 7.08
CA SER A 62 28.06 8.02 7.15
C SER A 62 28.57 8.13 8.59
N ASN A 63 27.67 8.10 9.55
CA ASN A 63 27.98 8.22 10.97
C ASN A 63 28.14 6.83 11.59
N THR A 64 29.34 6.37 11.76
CA THR A 64 29.63 5.05 12.32
C THR A 64 29.76 5.07 13.84
N ILE A 65 29.97 6.25 14.43
CA ILE A 65 30.21 6.43 15.88
C ILE A 65 29.23 7.46 16.43
N ALA A 66 28.47 7.06 17.44
CA ALA A 66 27.70 7.97 18.29
C ALA A 66 28.57 8.37 19.50
N GLY A 67 28.73 9.66 19.73
CA GLY A 67 29.44 10.14 20.90
C GLY A 67 28.56 10.09 22.16
N VAL A 68 28.99 9.40 23.18
CA VAL A 68 28.39 9.45 24.52
C VAL A 68 29.33 10.19 25.45
N VAL A 69 28.89 11.32 26.00
CA VAL A 69 29.63 12.07 27.01
C VAL A 69 29.39 11.43 28.37
N LEU A 70 30.38 10.74 28.90
CA LEU A 70 30.31 10.11 30.23
C LEU A 70 30.70 11.08 31.35
N ASN A 71 31.49 12.11 31.02
CA ASN A 71 31.94 13.17 31.92
C ASN A 71 32.29 14.41 31.09
N PRO A 72 32.23 15.65 31.57
CA PRO A 72 32.50 16.82 30.76
C PRO A 72 33.81 16.77 29.97
N ASP A 73 34.74 15.95 30.39
CA ASP A 73 36.05 15.85 29.75
C ASP A 73 36.32 14.55 28.97
N VAL A 74 35.36 13.58 28.97
CA VAL A 74 35.57 12.27 28.33
C VAL A 74 34.40 11.92 27.45
N THR A 75 34.58 11.93 26.13
CA THR A 75 33.66 11.40 25.17
C THR A 75 34.06 10.00 24.75
N VAL A 76 33.26 9.01 25.09
CA VAL A 76 33.44 7.64 24.60
C VAL A 76 32.60 7.44 23.37
N GLY A 77 33.25 7.09 22.26
CA GLY A 77 32.57 6.73 21.03
C GLY A 77 31.89 5.36 21.16
N THR A 78 30.58 5.30 20.98
CA THR A 78 29.84 4.04 20.84
C THR A 78 29.49 3.82 19.39
N GLN A 79 29.33 2.57 18.98
CA GLN A 79 28.87 2.24 17.64
C GLN A 79 27.48 2.85 17.37
N ASN A 80 27.29 3.38 16.17
CA ASN A 80 25.96 3.76 15.71
C ASN A 80 25.12 2.48 15.46
N ALA A 81 24.31 2.11 16.44
CA ALA A 81 23.40 0.97 16.37
C ALA A 81 21.98 1.40 15.92
N GLY A 82 21.91 2.28 14.93
CA GLY A 82 20.64 2.72 14.38
C GLY A 82 19.80 1.55 13.85
N ARG A 83 18.52 1.54 14.21
CA ARG A 83 17.55 0.53 13.76
C ARG A 83 16.88 0.98 12.49
N VAL A 84 16.67 0.05 11.59
CA VAL A 84 15.87 0.24 10.37
C VAL A 84 14.85 -0.87 10.27
N THR A 85 13.59 -0.50 10.15
CA THR A 85 12.46 -1.40 9.97
C THR A 85 11.83 -1.12 8.60
N ILE A 86 11.57 -2.17 7.83
CA ILE A 86 10.88 -2.06 6.55
C ILE A 86 9.52 -2.71 6.70
N GLY A 87 8.49 -1.93 6.37
CA GLY A 87 7.10 -2.35 6.37
C GLY A 87 6.45 -2.22 4.98
N THR A 88 5.46 -3.05 4.71
CA THR A 88 4.65 -3.02 3.50
C THR A 88 3.22 -3.47 3.81
N ILE A 89 2.34 -3.43 2.82
CA ILE A 89 1.00 -4.02 2.94
C ILE A 89 1.17 -5.54 3.15
N PRO A 90 0.49 -6.13 4.13
CA PRO A 90 0.51 -7.58 4.33
C PRO A 90 -0.08 -8.27 3.10
N ASP A 91 0.61 -9.30 2.61
CA ASP A 91 0.13 -10.14 1.53
C ASP A 91 -0.89 -11.15 2.07
N SER A 92 -2.08 -10.65 2.36
CA SER A 92 -3.19 -11.43 2.90
C SER A 92 -4.35 -11.48 1.90
N TRP A 93 -5.18 -12.49 2.03
CA TRP A 93 -6.42 -12.61 1.27
C TRP A 93 -7.31 -11.37 1.44
N MET A 94 -7.41 -10.85 2.66
CA MET A 94 -8.18 -9.63 2.96
C MET A 94 -7.64 -8.40 2.22
N ALA A 95 -6.32 -8.18 2.25
CA ALA A 95 -5.70 -7.04 1.58
C ALA A 95 -5.88 -7.12 0.05
N ARG A 96 -5.73 -8.31 -0.54
CA ARG A 96 -5.95 -8.53 -1.98
C ARG A 96 -7.40 -8.27 -2.37
N ASN A 97 -8.36 -8.83 -1.64
CA ASN A 97 -9.78 -8.60 -1.91
C ASN A 97 -10.21 -7.16 -1.70
N ALA A 98 -9.71 -6.49 -0.65
CA ALA A 98 -9.96 -5.08 -0.40
C ALA A 98 -9.47 -4.21 -1.55
N TRP A 99 -8.25 -4.46 -2.03
CA TRP A 99 -7.70 -3.75 -3.19
C TRP A 99 -8.52 -4.02 -4.46
N ASN A 100 -8.84 -5.28 -4.75
CA ASN A 100 -9.64 -5.66 -5.92
C ASN A 100 -11.02 -5.01 -5.90
N ARG A 101 -11.67 -4.95 -4.74
CA ARG A 101 -12.96 -4.27 -4.58
C ARG A 101 -12.83 -2.77 -4.86
N GLY A 102 -11.84 -2.10 -4.27
CA GLY A 102 -11.56 -0.70 -4.53
C GLY A 102 -11.29 -0.41 -6.01
N PHE A 103 -10.45 -1.25 -6.63
CA PHE A 103 -10.16 -1.17 -8.07
C PHE A 103 -11.42 -1.34 -8.95
N ASN A 104 -12.27 -2.30 -8.62
CA ASN A 104 -13.49 -2.55 -9.39
C ASN A 104 -14.47 -1.38 -9.30
N ILE A 105 -14.63 -0.78 -8.12
CA ILE A 105 -15.47 0.41 -7.92
C ILE A 105 -14.90 1.58 -8.73
N TRP A 106 -13.61 1.87 -8.59
CA TRP A 106 -12.93 2.92 -9.35
C TRP A 106 -13.09 2.71 -10.87
N ASN A 107 -12.89 1.49 -11.34
CA ASN A 107 -13.01 1.16 -12.75
C ASN A 107 -14.45 1.34 -13.26
N LYS A 108 -15.46 0.99 -12.45
CA LYS A 108 -16.87 1.23 -12.75
C LYS A 108 -17.15 2.73 -12.87
N MET A 109 -16.68 3.54 -11.92
CA MET A 109 -16.81 4.99 -11.96
C MET A 109 -16.12 5.60 -13.17
N ASN A 110 -14.90 5.17 -13.48
CA ASN A 110 -14.15 5.62 -14.63
C ASN A 110 -14.87 5.28 -15.96
N LYS A 111 -15.46 4.10 -16.07
CA LYS A 111 -16.29 3.71 -17.21
C LYS A 111 -17.53 4.59 -17.34
N MET A 112 -18.19 4.92 -16.24
CA MET A 112 -19.35 5.82 -16.25
C MET A 112 -18.96 7.23 -16.70
N ALA A 113 -17.87 7.77 -16.16
CA ALA A 113 -17.36 9.10 -16.51
C ALA A 113 -16.95 9.19 -18.00
N THR A 114 -16.48 8.11 -18.59
CA THR A 114 -16.00 8.07 -19.98
C THR A 114 -17.02 7.54 -20.99
N ALA A 115 -18.19 7.12 -20.54
CA ALA A 115 -19.20 6.47 -21.39
C ALA A 115 -19.62 7.31 -22.60
N ASN A 116 -19.72 8.62 -22.43
CA ASN A 116 -20.16 9.56 -23.46
C ASN A 116 -19.02 10.27 -24.21
N ILE A 117 -17.76 9.95 -23.86
CA ILE A 117 -16.60 10.54 -24.51
C ILE A 117 -16.35 9.80 -25.81
N LYS A 118 -16.66 10.45 -26.93
CA LYS A 118 -16.43 9.93 -28.29
C LYS A 118 -14.96 10.07 -28.73
N SER A 119 -14.15 10.75 -27.97
CA SER A 119 -12.75 11.00 -28.27
C SER A 119 -11.89 9.80 -27.87
N ASP A 120 -10.82 9.56 -28.62
CA ASP A 120 -9.73 8.65 -28.32
C ASP A 120 -8.86 9.09 -27.13
N ILE A 121 -9.13 10.26 -26.56
CA ILE A 121 -8.51 10.77 -25.33
C ILE A 121 -9.04 9.98 -24.11
N LYS A 122 -8.93 8.68 -24.15
CA LYS A 122 -8.99 7.89 -22.91
C LYS A 122 -7.65 8.05 -22.21
N GLY A 123 -7.69 8.48 -20.94
CA GLY A 123 -6.49 8.78 -20.18
C GLY A 123 -5.48 7.64 -20.20
N THR A 124 -4.48 7.73 -21.10
CA THR A 124 -3.41 6.74 -21.26
C THR A 124 -2.63 6.51 -19.94
N TRP A 125 -2.67 7.51 -19.06
CA TRP A 125 -2.00 7.52 -17.76
C TRP A 125 -2.93 7.20 -16.60
N SER A 126 -4.22 6.90 -16.89
CA SER A 126 -5.17 6.52 -15.87
C SER A 126 -4.75 5.21 -15.21
N ASP A 127 -4.66 5.24 -13.89
CA ASP A 127 -4.30 4.10 -13.06
C ASP A 127 -4.94 4.22 -11.69
N PHE A 128 -5.29 3.09 -11.09
CA PHE A 128 -5.79 3.05 -9.72
C PHE A 128 -4.62 3.11 -8.75
N LYS A 129 -4.59 4.15 -7.92
CA LYS A 129 -3.50 4.45 -6.99
C LYS A 129 -4.05 4.73 -5.61
N VAL A 130 -3.48 4.08 -4.62
CA VAL A 130 -3.88 4.19 -3.21
C VAL A 130 -2.68 4.55 -2.34
N TYR A 131 -2.92 5.14 -1.19
CA TYR A 131 -1.90 5.35 -0.16
C TYR A 131 -1.65 4.06 0.63
N LEU A 132 -0.48 3.93 1.24
CA LEU A 132 -0.14 2.81 2.11
C LEU A 132 -1.01 2.82 3.38
N SER A 133 -1.02 3.93 4.06
CA SER A 133 -1.72 4.16 5.32
C SER A 133 -2.21 5.60 5.42
N LEU A 134 -2.96 5.91 6.44
CA LEU A 134 -3.40 7.28 6.71
C LEU A 134 -2.20 8.21 6.96
N ASP A 135 -1.17 7.72 7.64
CA ASP A 135 0.06 8.49 7.89
C ASP A 135 0.79 8.81 6.59
N SER A 136 0.88 7.84 5.68
CA SER A 136 1.51 8.04 4.36
C SER A 136 0.77 9.05 3.49
N ARG A 137 -0.55 9.21 3.67
CA ARG A 137 -1.36 10.23 3.00
C ARG A 137 -0.97 11.64 3.43
N SER A 138 -0.68 11.82 4.72
CA SER A 138 -0.33 13.10 5.32
C SER A 138 1.15 13.45 5.12
N ALA A 139 2.00 12.44 4.91
CA ALA A 139 3.43 12.58 4.81
C ALA A 139 3.90 12.98 3.39
N THR A 140 5.07 13.58 3.34
CA THR A 140 5.76 13.78 2.05
C THR A 140 6.49 12.50 1.67
N LEU A 141 6.08 11.89 0.57
CA LEU A 141 6.76 10.72 0.03
C LEU A 141 8.19 11.07 -0.41
N LEU A 142 9.12 10.16 -0.15
CA LEU A 142 10.50 10.30 -0.61
C LEU A 142 10.57 10.30 -2.13
N ASN A 143 11.45 11.12 -2.68
CA ASN A 143 11.76 11.12 -4.10
C ASN A 143 13.06 10.36 -4.36
N PRO A 144 13.12 9.54 -5.42
CA PRO A 144 14.36 8.87 -5.78
C PRO A 144 15.40 9.87 -6.28
N LEU A 145 16.67 9.53 -6.10
CA LEU A 145 17.81 10.35 -6.53
C LEU A 145 18.30 9.89 -7.91
N ASP A 146 18.67 10.84 -8.75
CA ASP A 146 19.39 10.60 -9.99
C ASP A 146 20.88 10.26 -9.74
N ASN A 147 21.64 10.03 -10.80
CA ASN A 147 23.07 9.75 -10.71
C ASN A 147 23.89 10.93 -10.16
N GLY A 148 23.37 12.14 -10.25
CA GLY A 148 23.97 13.35 -9.71
C GLY A 148 23.62 13.60 -8.25
N GLY A 149 22.75 12.78 -7.64
CA GLY A 149 22.28 12.94 -6.28
C GLY A 149 21.11 13.93 -6.14
N ASN A 150 20.51 14.38 -7.26
CA ASN A 150 19.37 15.28 -7.22
C ASN A 150 18.06 14.49 -7.15
N ALA A 151 17.09 15.01 -6.41
CA ALA A 151 15.77 14.41 -6.31
C ALA A 151 15.01 14.47 -7.64
N VAL A 152 14.57 13.32 -8.12
CA VAL A 152 13.74 13.21 -9.32
C VAL A 152 12.28 13.41 -8.93
N ARG A 153 11.67 14.46 -9.46
CA ARG A 153 10.27 14.76 -9.19
C ARG A 153 9.34 13.78 -9.94
N PRO A 154 8.30 13.25 -9.30
CA PRO A 154 7.41 12.27 -9.89
C PRO A 154 6.43 12.85 -10.94
N GLY A 155 6.47 14.13 -11.19
CA GLY A 155 5.55 14.80 -12.11
C GLY A 155 4.10 14.81 -11.59
N MET A 156 3.17 14.49 -12.47
CA MET A 156 1.73 14.51 -12.16
C MET A 156 1.24 13.14 -11.64
N TRP A 157 1.81 12.65 -10.54
CA TRP A 157 1.35 11.44 -9.88
C TRP A 157 0.25 11.80 -8.88
N VAL A 158 -1.00 11.54 -9.26
CA VAL A 158 -2.18 11.82 -8.43
C VAL A 158 -2.79 10.50 -7.98
N TYR A 159 -3.06 10.38 -6.68
CA TYR A 159 -3.74 9.22 -6.12
C TYR A 159 -5.23 9.24 -6.46
N SER A 160 -5.82 8.06 -6.55
CA SER A 160 -7.22 7.92 -6.95
C SER A 160 -8.15 8.35 -5.83
N GLN A 161 -9.26 8.96 -6.25
CA GLN A 161 -10.37 9.30 -5.38
C GLN A 161 -11.61 8.54 -5.82
N LEU A 162 -12.45 8.17 -4.88
CA LEU A 162 -13.80 7.69 -5.12
C LEU A 162 -14.80 8.77 -4.76
N VAL A 163 -15.95 8.70 -5.38
CA VAL A 163 -17.06 9.64 -5.17
C VAL A 163 -18.31 8.86 -4.81
N THR A 164 -19.00 9.26 -3.76
CA THR A 164 -20.33 8.73 -3.45
C THR A 164 -21.39 9.73 -3.86
N PRO A 165 -22.23 9.41 -4.85
CA PRO A 165 -23.34 10.25 -5.20
C PRO A 165 -24.41 10.13 -4.10
N ASP A 166 -24.68 11.24 -3.40
CA ASP A 166 -25.69 11.31 -2.36
C ASP A 166 -27.04 11.88 -2.83
N GLY A 167 -27.16 12.10 -4.14
CA GLY A 167 -28.35 12.69 -4.74
C GLY A 167 -28.40 14.21 -4.64
N THR A 168 -27.40 14.86 -4.07
CA THR A 168 -27.25 16.34 -4.02
C THR A 168 -26.36 16.83 -5.17
N THR A 169 -26.14 18.13 -5.25
CA THR A 169 -25.29 18.75 -6.27
C THR A 169 -23.80 18.60 -5.99
N SER A 170 -23.42 18.26 -4.78
CA SER A 170 -22.04 17.97 -4.37
C SER A 170 -21.91 16.52 -3.92
N ALA A 171 -21.12 15.76 -4.62
CA ALA A 171 -20.80 14.40 -4.23
C ALA A 171 -19.60 14.40 -3.26
N ASP A 172 -19.67 13.55 -2.24
CA ASP A 172 -18.53 13.34 -1.34
C ASP A 172 -17.38 12.65 -2.06
N THR A 173 -16.20 13.18 -1.86
CA THR A 173 -14.96 12.67 -2.49
C THR A 173 -14.00 12.20 -1.42
N PHE A 174 -13.52 10.97 -1.53
CA PHE A 174 -12.59 10.40 -0.56
C PHE A 174 -11.29 9.96 -1.22
N ASP A 175 -10.19 10.18 -0.51
CA ASP A 175 -8.94 9.49 -0.78
C ASP A 175 -9.01 8.03 -0.31
N LEU A 176 -8.10 7.20 -0.81
CA LEU A 176 -8.05 5.79 -0.50
C LEU A 176 -6.69 5.42 0.08
N HIS A 177 -6.69 4.69 1.18
CA HIS A 177 -5.49 4.08 1.75
C HIS A 177 -5.76 2.60 2.07
N MET A 178 -4.70 1.80 2.10
CA MET A 178 -4.87 0.36 2.35
C MET A 178 -5.08 0.06 3.83
N LEU A 179 -4.20 0.60 4.68
CA LEU A 179 -4.07 0.23 6.09
C LEU A 179 -4.62 1.32 7.00
N GLY A 180 -5.32 0.89 8.03
CA GLY A 180 -5.83 1.77 9.09
C GLY A 180 -7.27 2.22 8.89
N ASN A 181 -7.74 2.97 9.87
CA ASN A 181 -9.13 3.40 9.99
C ASN A 181 -9.50 4.49 8.97
N HIS A 182 -10.78 4.69 8.76
CA HIS A 182 -11.29 5.85 8.02
C HIS A 182 -10.88 7.15 8.70
N SER A 183 -10.67 8.20 7.92
CA SER A 183 -10.35 9.53 8.41
C SER A 183 -11.48 10.50 8.15
N GLY A 184 -11.82 11.30 9.14
CA GLY A 184 -12.93 12.24 9.11
C GLY A 184 -13.97 11.89 10.17
N SER A 185 -15.19 12.35 9.98
CA SER A 185 -16.34 12.02 10.83
C SER A 185 -17.25 11.02 10.12
N ALA A 186 -17.97 10.19 10.87
CA ALA A 186 -18.96 9.29 10.30
C ALA A 186 -19.97 10.06 9.43
N GLY A 187 -20.18 9.59 8.20
CA GLY A 187 -21.01 10.29 7.21
C GLY A 187 -20.31 11.43 6.45
N SER A 188 -19.05 11.73 6.78
CA SER A 188 -18.25 12.77 6.11
C SER A 188 -16.75 12.37 6.10
N TRP A 189 -16.47 11.15 5.63
CA TRP A 189 -15.11 10.67 5.51
C TRP A 189 -14.34 11.45 4.44
N ASN A 190 -13.08 11.77 4.71
CA ASN A 190 -12.18 12.36 3.73
C ASN A 190 -11.16 11.35 3.17
N SER A 191 -10.99 10.23 3.84
CA SER A 191 -10.19 9.10 3.38
C SER A 191 -10.74 7.80 3.94
N VAL A 192 -10.75 6.77 3.11
CA VAL A 192 -11.29 5.44 3.42
C VAL A 192 -10.20 4.40 3.43
N GLY A 193 -10.07 3.65 4.52
CA GLY A 193 -9.24 2.46 4.63
C GLY A 193 -9.88 1.29 3.89
N LEU A 194 -9.21 0.76 2.87
CA LEU A 194 -9.80 -0.28 2.02
C LEU A 194 -9.98 -1.60 2.75
N ILE A 195 -9.00 -2.03 3.56
CA ILE A 195 -9.09 -3.27 4.33
C ILE A 195 -10.21 -3.15 5.36
N ARG A 196 -10.27 -2.02 6.07
CA ARG A 196 -11.37 -1.74 6.99
C ARG A 196 -12.74 -1.78 6.29
N SER A 197 -12.87 -1.06 5.19
CA SER A 197 -14.11 -1.03 4.39
C SER A 197 -14.51 -2.42 3.89
N TYR A 198 -13.53 -3.26 3.54
CA TYR A 198 -13.81 -4.64 3.16
C TYR A 198 -14.35 -5.44 4.34
N GLY A 199 -13.76 -5.34 5.52
CA GLY A 199 -14.26 -5.97 6.74
C GLY A 199 -15.67 -5.52 7.11
N GLU A 200 -15.93 -4.22 7.12
CA GLU A 200 -17.26 -3.66 7.39
C GLU A 200 -18.32 -4.11 6.39
N SER A 201 -17.94 -4.32 5.13
CA SER A 201 -18.87 -4.78 4.09
C SER A 201 -19.38 -6.19 4.31
N ARG A 202 -18.70 -6.99 5.12
CA ARG A 202 -19.14 -8.33 5.49
C ARG A 202 -20.26 -8.29 6.53
N ALA A 203 -20.18 -7.31 7.43
CA ALA A 203 -21.18 -7.10 8.48
C ALA A 203 -22.47 -6.44 7.95
N THR A 204 -22.47 -5.93 6.72
CA THR A 204 -23.62 -5.23 6.13
C THR A 204 -24.36 -6.02 5.06
N VAL A 205 -24.29 -7.33 5.10
CA VAL A 205 -25.18 -8.15 4.27
C VAL A 205 -26.60 -7.87 4.73
N GLN A 206 -27.34 -7.18 3.88
CA GLN A 206 -28.71 -6.77 4.18
C GLN A 206 -29.63 -7.97 4.01
N SER A 207 -30.18 -8.43 5.10
CA SER A 207 -31.37 -9.24 5.03
C SER A 207 -32.53 -8.32 4.62
N ALA A 208 -32.94 -8.41 3.39
CA ALA A 208 -34.30 -8.05 3.06
C ALA A 208 -35.15 -9.22 3.53
N ASP A 209 -35.88 -9.04 4.62
CA ASP A 209 -36.78 -10.06 5.18
C ASP A 209 -37.59 -10.74 4.06
N PRO A 210 -37.15 -11.89 3.56
CA PRO A 210 -37.84 -12.54 2.45
C PRO A 210 -39.06 -13.24 3.00
N ASN A 211 -40.18 -12.86 2.53
CA ASN A 211 -41.45 -13.46 2.88
C ASN A 211 -41.59 -14.83 2.19
N VAL A 212 -40.82 -15.79 2.65
CA VAL A 212 -40.86 -17.17 2.11
C VAL A 212 -42.12 -17.86 2.56
N PRO A 213 -42.92 -18.42 1.66
CA PRO A 213 -44.08 -19.21 2.05
C PRO A 213 -43.67 -20.41 2.92
N THR A 214 -44.22 -20.51 4.12
CA THR A 214 -43.90 -21.56 5.07
C THR A 214 -44.16 -22.99 4.58
N THR A 215 -44.82 -23.15 3.45
CA THR A 215 -45.15 -24.47 2.86
C THR A 215 -44.02 -25.12 2.06
N VAL A 216 -42.93 -24.39 1.76
CA VAL A 216 -41.78 -24.90 0.98
C VAL A 216 -40.45 -24.69 1.70
N SER A 217 -40.48 -24.36 2.99
CA SER A 217 -39.31 -23.98 3.76
C SER A 217 -38.25 -25.07 3.96
N ASP A 218 -38.66 -26.34 3.88
CA ASP A 218 -37.77 -27.46 4.22
C ASP A 218 -37.05 -28.08 3.03
N ASP A 219 -37.32 -27.62 1.80
CA ASP A 219 -36.63 -28.11 0.61
C ASP A 219 -35.69 -27.00 0.04
N PRO A 220 -34.37 -27.09 0.34
CA PRO A 220 -33.43 -26.05 -0.11
C PRO A 220 -33.31 -25.99 -1.63
N ILE A 221 -33.60 -27.05 -2.36
CA ILE A 221 -33.54 -27.05 -3.83
C ILE A 221 -34.73 -26.27 -4.41
N MET A 222 -35.91 -26.47 -3.87
CA MET A 222 -37.10 -25.73 -4.28
C MET A 222 -37.04 -24.29 -3.85
N ASN A 223 -36.63 -24.04 -2.61
CA ASN A 223 -36.62 -22.69 -2.03
C ASN A 223 -35.60 -21.77 -2.65
N VAL A 224 -34.41 -22.24 -3.02
CA VAL A 224 -33.36 -21.43 -3.66
C VAL A 224 -33.69 -21.09 -5.11
N PHE A 225 -34.47 -21.93 -5.80
CA PHE A 225 -34.76 -21.75 -7.24
C PHE A 225 -36.12 -21.11 -7.55
N ASP A 226 -37.01 -21.00 -6.58
CA ASP A 226 -38.43 -20.76 -6.89
C ASP A 226 -38.81 -19.27 -6.97
N ASP A 227 -38.17 -18.33 -6.33
CA ASP A 227 -38.64 -16.95 -6.40
C ASP A 227 -37.59 -15.85 -6.61
N GLY A 228 -36.32 -16.19 -6.68
CA GLY A 228 -35.23 -15.22 -6.95
C GLY A 228 -35.10 -14.10 -5.91
N THR A 229 -35.71 -14.25 -4.75
CA THR A 229 -35.57 -13.32 -3.63
C THR A 229 -34.33 -13.67 -2.79
N GLN A 230 -33.82 -12.68 -2.10
CA GLN A 230 -32.76 -12.90 -1.11
C GLN A 230 -33.37 -13.59 0.11
N ILE A 231 -32.84 -14.75 0.45
CA ILE A 231 -33.26 -15.52 1.62
C ILE A 231 -32.22 -15.29 2.71
N ASP A 232 -32.66 -14.79 3.85
CA ASP A 232 -31.83 -14.34 4.96
C ASP A 232 -30.93 -15.44 5.49
N GLU A 233 -31.49 -16.63 5.72
CA GLU A 233 -30.75 -17.79 6.22
C GLU A 233 -29.63 -18.25 5.27
N ILE A 234 -29.82 -18.12 3.96
CA ILE A 234 -28.78 -18.45 2.96
C ILE A 234 -27.67 -17.40 3.01
N ILE A 235 -28.02 -16.14 3.15
CA ILE A 235 -27.07 -15.03 3.23
C ILE A 235 -26.25 -15.17 4.50
N GLU A 236 -26.89 -15.45 5.63
CA GLU A 236 -26.26 -15.65 6.93
C GLU A 236 -25.31 -16.85 6.92
N ASP A 237 -25.71 -17.96 6.30
CA ASP A 237 -24.87 -19.16 6.14
C ASP A 237 -23.67 -18.89 5.22
N LEU A 238 -23.88 -18.21 4.10
CA LEU A 238 -22.80 -17.83 3.19
C LEU A 238 -21.82 -16.84 3.84
N GLU A 239 -22.31 -15.89 4.61
CA GLU A 239 -21.47 -14.98 5.38
C GLU A 239 -20.66 -15.74 6.42
N GLY A 240 -21.33 -16.60 7.22
CA GLY A 240 -20.70 -17.35 8.30
C GLY A 240 -19.71 -18.42 7.84
N GLN A 241 -19.92 -19.05 6.68
CA GLN A 241 -19.11 -20.20 6.26
C GLN A 241 -18.14 -19.92 5.09
N ASN A 242 -18.47 -19.01 4.21
CA ASN A 242 -17.70 -18.79 2.98
C ASN A 242 -16.86 -17.51 3.00
N ASP A 243 -17.12 -16.60 3.92
CA ASP A 243 -16.47 -15.30 3.94
C ASP A 243 -15.42 -15.14 5.06
N PHE A 244 -15.26 -16.15 5.91
CA PHE A 244 -14.21 -16.15 6.92
C PHE A 244 -12.85 -16.52 6.31
N PRO A 245 -11.82 -15.70 6.51
CA PRO A 245 -10.47 -16.09 6.15
C PRO A 245 -10.01 -17.26 7.03
N PRO A 246 -9.04 -18.08 6.58
CA PRO A 246 -8.53 -19.22 7.35
C PRO A 246 -7.60 -18.78 8.52
N TYR A 247 -7.83 -17.63 9.09
CA TYR A 247 -7.13 -17.05 10.25
C TYR A 247 -8.12 -16.18 11.03
N ASP A 248 -7.75 -15.79 12.24
CA ASP A 248 -8.61 -15.02 13.12
C ASP A 248 -9.01 -13.68 12.45
N VAL A 249 -10.32 -13.42 12.42
CA VAL A 249 -10.90 -12.24 11.77
C VAL A 249 -10.57 -10.99 12.56
N ASP A 250 -10.49 -11.09 13.88
CA ASP A 250 -10.19 -9.97 14.76
C ASP A 250 -8.72 -9.57 14.71
N GLU A 251 -7.86 -10.40 14.10
CA GLU A 251 -6.43 -10.16 13.97
C GLU A 251 -5.97 -9.98 12.52
N TYR A 252 -6.87 -9.75 11.57
CA TYR A 252 -6.41 -9.54 10.20
C TYR A 252 -5.68 -8.19 10.03
N PRO A 253 -4.53 -8.22 9.35
CA PRO A 253 -3.67 -7.05 9.23
C PRO A 253 -4.33 -5.94 8.41
N GLY A 254 -4.21 -4.70 8.87
CA GLY A 254 -4.67 -3.50 8.17
C GLY A 254 -5.96 -2.92 8.71
N ASP A 255 -6.62 -3.58 9.66
CA ASP A 255 -7.73 -2.98 10.41
C ASP A 255 -7.24 -1.92 11.40
N ASP A 256 -8.16 -1.13 11.94
CA ASP A 256 -7.87 -0.07 12.91
C ASP A 256 -7.46 -0.58 14.29
N THR A 257 -7.90 -1.78 14.67
CA THR A 257 -7.77 -2.29 16.03
C THR A 257 -6.46 -3.04 16.26
N ASN A 258 -6.10 -3.96 15.37
CA ASN A 258 -5.04 -4.92 15.65
C ASN A 258 -3.74 -4.68 14.86
N MET A 259 -3.79 -4.22 13.61
CA MET A 259 -2.61 -3.92 12.82
C MET A 259 -2.82 -2.75 11.85
N PRO A 260 -3.03 -1.52 12.37
CA PRO A 260 -3.26 -0.35 11.52
C PRO A 260 -2.01 0.08 10.75
N LYS A 261 -0.83 -0.43 11.15
CA LYS A 261 0.46 -0.10 10.56
C LYS A 261 0.90 -1.14 9.52
N PRO A 262 1.86 -0.80 8.66
CA PRO A 262 2.46 -1.73 7.74
C PRO A 262 3.03 -2.96 8.45
N LEU A 263 2.89 -4.11 7.80
CA LEU A 263 3.51 -5.34 8.26
C LEU A 263 5.03 -5.23 8.15
N VAL A 264 5.71 -5.45 9.26
CA VAL A 264 7.18 -5.48 9.31
C VAL A 264 7.69 -6.69 8.52
N VAL A 265 8.32 -6.43 7.40
CA VAL A 265 8.97 -7.46 6.58
C VAL A 265 10.27 -7.90 7.23
N GLN A 266 11.08 -6.93 7.63
CA GLN A 266 12.35 -7.16 8.30
C GLN A 266 12.77 -5.93 9.10
N GLN A 267 13.36 -6.21 10.25
CA GLN A 267 14.05 -5.22 11.08
C GLN A 267 15.54 -5.56 11.11
N THR A 268 16.38 -4.55 11.01
CA THR A 268 17.85 -4.69 11.08
C THR A 268 18.46 -3.51 11.82
N THR A 269 19.69 -3.69 12.29
CA THR A 269 20.50 -2.63 12.90
C THR A 269 21.74 -2.39 12.07
N LEU A 270 22.26 -1.15 12.10
CA LEU A 270 23.52 -0.83 11.44
C LEU A 270 24.66 -1.61 12.07
N GLY A 271 25.50 -2.22 11.24
CA GLY A 271 26.75 -2.84 11.67
C GLY A 271 27.81 -1.81 12.07
N ALA A 272 28.96 -2.30 12.56
CA ALA A 272 30.09 -1.45 12.94
C ALA A 272 30.65 -0.58 11.78
N ASP A 273 30.39 -1.01 10.56
CA ASP A 273 30.74 -0.30 9.33
C ASP A 273 29.66 0.72 8.87
N GLY A 274 28.64 0.94 9.68
CA GLY A 274 27.50 1.82 9.37
C GLY A 274 26.58 1.28 8.27
N ARG A 275 26.59 -0.04 8.02
CA ARG A 275 25.81 -0.67 6.96
C ARG A 275 24.79 -1.65 7.51
N ALA A 276 23.67 -1.75 6.81
CA ALA A 276 22.67 -2.78 7.01
C ALA A 276 22.14 -3.26 5.68
N THR A 277 21.64 -4.48 5.64
CA THR A 277 21.02 -5.05 4.43
C THR A 277 19.78 -5.82 4.82
N VAL A 278 18.71 -5.58 4.07
CA VAL A 278 17.44 -6.31 4.15
C VAL A 278 17.35 -7.23 2.93
N GLY A 279 16.93 -8.47 3.16
CA GLY A 279 16.77 -9.50 2.14
C GLY A 279 15.63 -9.22 1.15
N SER A 280 15.32 -10.21 0.32
CA SER A 280 14.26 -10.08 -0.67
C SER A 280 12.88 -10.22 -0.04
N PHE A 281 11.93 -9.44 -0.57
CA PHE A 281 10.52 -9.49 -0.20
C PHE A 281 9.64 -8.99 -1.35
N THR A 282 8.34 -9.18 -1.20
CA THR A 282 7.33 -8.67 -2.13
C THR A 282 6.62 -7.48 -1.51
N ALA A 283 6.53 -6.39 -2.26
CA ALA A 283 5.81 -5.19 -1.88
C ALA A 283 4.51 -5.08 -2.69
N MET A 284 3.39 -5.36 -2.05
CA MET A 284 2.07 -5.18 -2.64
C MET A 284 1.85 -3.69 -2.97
N CYS A 285 1.31 -3.41 -4.15
CA CYS A 285 1.17 -2.05 -4.70
C CYS A 285 2.50 -1.29 -4.87
N GLY A 286 3.63 -1.87 -4.50
CA GLY A 286 4.92 -1.17 -4.45
C GLY A 286 5.03 -0.13 -3.34
N LEU A 287 4.20 -0.22 -2.32
CA LEU A 287 4.15 0.72 -1.21
C LEU A 287 4.99 0.23 -0.04
N LEU A 288 5.89 1.09 0.43
CA LEU A 288 6.82 0.78 1.51
C LEU A 288 6.83 1.88 2.56
N GLU A 289 6.99 1.47 3.81
CA GLU A 289 7.44 2.32 4.91
C GLU A 289 8.85 1.90 5.31
N ILE A 290 9.71 2.87 5.52
CA ILE A 290 11.02 2.69 6.12
C ILE A 290 11.04 3.51 7.42
N GLU A 291 10.95 2.82 8.54
CA GLU A 291 11.04 3.41 9.86
C GLU A 291 12.49 3.32 10.34
N THR A 292 13.00 4.42 10.83
CA THR A 292 14.39 4.52 11.26
C THR A 292 14.48 5.12 12.65
N THR A 293 15.41 4.61 13.44
CA THR A 293 15.78 5.16 14.75
C THR A 293 17.28 5.26 14.83
N SER A 294 17.81 6.42 15.13
CA SER A 294 19.26 6.61 15.30
C SER A 294 19.60 7.16 16.68
N PRO A 295 20.70 6.72 17.29
CA PRO A 295 21.25 7.36 18.49
C PRO A 295 21.85 8.75 18.19
N ILE A 296 21.90 9.15 16.92
CA ILE A 296 22.45 10.43 16.45
C ILE A 296 21.29 11.27 15.90
N GLY A 297 21.15 12.50 16.40
CA GLY A 297 20.15 13.44 15.88
C GLY A 297 20.49 13.89 14.45
N ASN A 298 19.48 14.01 13.60
CA ASN A 298 19.60 14.36 12.17
C ASN A 298 20.56 13.42 11.40
N ASP A 299 20.67 12.17 11.83
CA ASP A 299 21.47 11.17 11.10
C ASP A 299 20.87 10.92 9.71
N VAL A 300 21.74 10.83 8.70
CA VAL A 300 21.33 10.63 7.31
C VAL A 300 21.68 9.23 6.85
N TYR A 301 20.66 8.50 6.46
CA TYR A 301 20.81 7.19 5.85
C TYR A 301 20.63 7.27 4.34
N SER A 302 21.58 6.73 3.60
CA SER A 302 21.44 6.47 2.17
C SER A 302 20.89 5.07 1.97
N VAL A 303 19.77 4.97 1.28
CA VAL A 303 19.05 3.71 1.03
C VAL A 303 19.07 3.42 -0.46
N LEU A 304 19.41 2.17 -0.81
CA LEU A 304 19.35 1.65 -2.16
C LEU A 304 18.36 0.48 -2.20
N VAL A 305 17.26 0.66 -2.89
CA VAL A 305 16.27 -0.39 -3.17
C VAL A 305 16.60 -1.00 -4.52
N GLU A 306 16.96 -2.29 -4.53
CA GLU A 306 17.22 -3.07 -5.75
C GLU A 306 15.99 -3.93 -6.06
N LEU A 307 15.41 -3.74 -7.24
CA LEU A 307 14.27 -4.53 -7.72
C LEU A 307 14.75 -5.74 -8.53
N ALA A 308 14.04 -6.85 -8.40
CA ALA A 308 14.32 -8.05 -9.17
C ALA A 308 14.02 -7.82 -10.67
N PRO A 309 14.85 -8.37 -11.57
CA PRO A 309 14.59 -8.31 -13.01
C PRO A 309 13.41 -9.23 -13.38
N GLY A 310 12.60 -8.81 -14.33
CA GLY A 310 11.44 -9.60 -14.75
C GLY A 310 10.80 -9.14 -16.04
N SER A 311 9.66 -9.69 -16.36
CA SER A 311 8.94 -9.49 -17.62
C SER A 311 8.16 -8.17 -17.68
N TYR A 312 7.76 -7.63 -16.53
CA TYR A 312 7.00 -6.40 -16.49
C TYR A 312 7.90 -5.18 -16.70
N ARG A 313 8.03 -4.75 -17.96
CA ARG A 313 8.84 -3.57 -18.34
C ARG A 313 10.28 -3.61 -17.81
N GLY A 314 10.83 -4.82 -17.64
CA GLY A 314 12.19 -5.05 -17.15
C GLY A 314 12.30 -5.34 -15.65
N ILE A 315 11.19 -5.35 -14.93
CA ILE A 315 11.09 -5.57 -13.48
C ILE A 315 10.19 -6.78 -13.20
N ALA A 316 10.47 -7.51 -12.14
CA ALA A 316 9.58 -8.55 -11.64
C ALA A 316 8.45 -7.90 -10.84
N ALA A 317 7.24 -7.95 -11.40
CA ALA A 317 6.05 -7.43 -10.74
C ALA A 317 4.82 -8.19 -11.27
N ASP A 318 4.21 -8.97 -10.41
CA ASP A 318 3.02 -9.76 -10.72
C ASP A 318 1.75 -8.92 -10.58
N VAL A 319 0.66 -9.32 -11.22
CA VAL A 319 -0.61 -8.64 -11.09
C VAL A 319 -1.22 -9.03 -9.74
N ILE A 320 -1.77 -8.07 -9.02
CA ILE A 320 -2.61 -8.35 -7.85
C ILE A 320 -3.86 -9.08 -8.35
N ALA A 321 -3.98 -10.35 -7.99
CA ALA A 321 -5.08 -11.23 -8.41
C ALA A 321 -6.13 -11.36 -7.31
#